data_351f579b1a11efb3f790f6d0fe78ae28
#
_entry.id   351f579b1a11efb3f790f6d0fe78ae28
#
_cell.length_a   1.000
_cell.length_b   1.000
_cell.length_c   1.000
_cell.angle_alpha   90.00
_cell.angle_beta   90.00
_cell.angle_gamma   90.00
#
_symmetry.space_group_name_H-M   'P 1'
#
loop_
_entity.id
_entity.type
_entity.pdbx_description
1 polymer ?
#
loop_
_entity_poly.entity_id
_entity_poly.type
_entity_poly.pdbx_seq_one_letter_code
_entity_poly.pdbx_strand_id
1 'polypeptide(L)'
;MGVNTVYQEQEADVVVIGGGHAGCEAALAAARMGWKTVLFALSLDSIASMPCNPSIGGTSKGHLVREIDALGGEMGRNIDKTYLQSRMLNTAKGPAVHSLRAQADKFRYKETMKQTLERQPNLRIRQNEVVRIDVQEGQVRGVVTAPGAYYPCKVAILCTGTYLNAMCIHGEYRSYTGPGGLQAA
;
A
#
# COMPACT_ATOMS: atom_id res chain seq x y z
N MET A 1 -19.52 -3.43 -18.75
CA MET A 1 -19.65 -2.13 -19.46
C MET A 1 -18.25 -1.56 -19.55
N GLY A 2 -17.78 -1.16 -20.74
CA GLY A 2 -16.47 -0.54 -20.87
C GLY A 2 -16.51 0.89 -20.31
N VAL A 3 -15.58 1.22 -19.42
CA VAL A 3 -15.40 2.60 -18.95
C VAL A 3 -14.80 3.41 -20.10
N ASN A 4 -15.55 4.37 -20.62
CA ASN A 4 -15.05 5.30 -21.64
C ASN A 4 -14.12 6.32 -20.97
N THR A 5 -12.96 6.57 -21.57
CA THR A 5 -12.08 7.66 -21.15
C THR A 5 -12.80 8.98 -21.41
N VAL A 6 -12.98 9.76 -20.35
CA VAL A 6 -13.69 11.06 -20.41
C VAL A 6 -12.68 12.20 -20.55
N TYR A 7 -11.54 12.13 -19.86
CA TYR A 7 -10.50 13.14 -19.87
C TYR A 7 -9.13 12.56 -19.53
N GLN A 8 -8.08 13.26 -19.96
CA GLN A 8 -6.70 12.88 -19.69
C GLN A 8 -6.13 13.74 -18.56
N GLU A 9 -5.51 13.07 -17.62
CA GLU A 9 -4.77 13.67 -16.52
C GLU A 9 -3.29 13.89 -16.88
N GLN A 10 -2.59 14.56 -15.99
CA GLN A 10 -1.15 14.77 -16.11
C GLN A 10 -0.39 13.44 -16.14
N GLU A 11 0.56 13.31 -17.05
CA GLU A 11 1.44 12.15 -17.19
C GLU A 11 2.20 11.86 -15.89
N ALA A 12 2.31 10.59 -15.57
CA ALA A 12 3.15 10.05 -14.51
C ALA A 12 4.17 9.06 -15.13
N ASP A 13 5.32 8.89 -14.52
CA ASP A 13 6.23 7.82 -14.91
C ASP A 13 5.76 6.49 -14.33
N VAL A 14 5.35 6.52 -13.06
CA VAL A 14 4.93 5.34 -12.30
C VAL A 14 3.55 5.56 -11.67
N VAL A 15 2.66 4.60 -11.87
CA VAL A 15 1.38 4.51 -11.16
C VAL A 15 1.42 3.32 -10.21
N VAL A 16 1.08 3.55 -8.94
CA VAL A 16 0.96 2.51 -7.91
C VAL A 16 -0.52 2.35 -7.56
N ILE A 17 -1.03 1.14 -7.65
CA ILE A 17 -2.45 0.81 -7.45
C ILE A 17 -2.61 0.06 -6.13
N GLY A 18 -3.13 0.75 -5.13
CA GLY A 18 -3.36 0.25 -3.77
C GLY A 18 -2.48 0.91 -2.72
N GLY A 19 -3.11 1.53 -1.71
CA GLY A 19 -2.47 2.29 -0.63
C GLY A 19 -2.11 1.47 0.62
N GLY A 20 -1.99 0.13 0.49
CA GLY A 20 -1.47 -0.72 1.56
C GLY A 20 0.04 -0.55 1.78
N HIS A 21 0.63 -1.34 2.69
CA HIS A 21 2.06 -1.21 3.00
C HIS A 21 2.97 -1.37 1.78
N ALA A 22 2.70 -2.36 0.93
CA ALA A 22 3.44 -2.58 -0.31
C ALA A 22 3.36 -1.38 -1.25
N GLY A 23 2.16 -0.80 -1.40
CA GLY A 23 1.96 0.39 -2.24
C GLY A 23 2.63 1.63 -1.67
N CYS A 24 2.59 1.84 -0.36
CA CYS A 24 3.31 2.94 0.29
C CYS A 24 4.82 2.85 0.03
N GLU A 25 5.41 1.66 0.23
CA GLU A 25 6.83 1.43 -0.02
C GLU A 25 7.20 1.62 -1.50
N ALA A 26 6.42 1.06 -2.42
CA ALA A 26 6.63 1.20 -3.85
C ALA A 26 6.56 2.66 -4.31
N ALA A 27 5.54 3.39 -3.83
CA ALA A 27 5.34 4.80 -4.19
C ALA A 27 6.46 5.69 -3.64
N LEU A 28 6.87 5.49 -2.39
CA LEU A 28 7.97 6.22 -1.79
C LEU A 28 9.30 5.92 -2.48
N ALA A 29 9.58 4.65 -2.80
CA ALA A 29 10.78 4.26 -3.51
C ALA A 29 10.86 4.92 -4.89
N ALA A 30 9.81 4.82 -5.70
CA ALA A 30 9.76 5.42 -7.03
C ALA A 30 9.93 6.95 -6.97
N ALA A 31 9.22 7.62 -6.06
CA ALA A 31 9.31 9.08 -5.91
C ALA A 31 10.68 9.55 -5.40
N ARG A 32 11.30 8.81 -4.49
CA ARG A 32 12.66 9.08 -3.98
C ARG A 32 13.74 8.89 -5.05
N MET A 33 13.49 8.00 -6.01
CA MET A 33 14.34 7.84 -7.21
C MET A 33 14.13 8.95 -8.24
N GLY A 34 13.24 9.91 -8.00
CA GLY A 34 12.98 11.06 -8.87
C GLY A 34 11.88 10.86 -9.91
N TRP A 35 11.18 9.71 -9.89
CA TRP A 35 10.10 9.44 -10.83
C TRP A 35 8.81 10.15 -10.42
N LYS A 36 8.11 10.75 -11.37
CA LYS A 36 6.77 11.30 -11.18
C LYS A 36 5.80 10.15 -10.88
N THR A 37 5.39 10.03 -9.63
CA THR A 37 4.63 8.89 -9.13
C THR A 37 3.22 9.30 -8.74
N VAL A 38 2.23 8.46 -9.05
CA VAL A 38 0.85 8.59 -8.55
C VAL A 38 0.48 7.33 -7.78
N LEU A 39 0.05 7.49 -6.54
CA LEU A 39 -0.49 6.42 -5.70
C LEU A 39 -2.02 6.51 -5.68
N PHE A 40 -2.69 5.44 -6.08
CA PHE A 40 -4.14 5.29 -5.97
C PHE A 40 -4.52 4.48 -4.73
N ALA A 41 -5.51 4.98 -4.01
CA ALA A 41 -6.16 4.27 -2.91
C ALA A 41 -7.68 4.41 -3.02
N LEU A 42 -8.44 3.38 -2.65
CA LEU A 42 -9.90 3.43 -2.60
C LEU A 42 -10.41 4.44 -1.57
N SER A 43 -9.67 4.59 -0.48
CA SER A 43 -9.91 5.60 0.56
C SER A 43 -8.58 6.11 1.11
N LEU A 44 -8.43 7.42 1.22
CA LEU A 44 -7.26 8.04 1.85
C LEU A 44 -7.13 7.67 3.34
N ASP A 45 -8.23 7.33 3.98
CA ASP A 45 -8.25 6.89 5.37
C ASP A 45 -7.86 5.43 5.56
N SER A 46 -7.75 4.66 4.47
CA SER A 46 -7.30 3.27 4.50
C SER A 46 -5.81 3.10 4.19
N ILE A 47 -5.10 4.17 3.88
CA ILE A 47 -3.65 4.14 3.60
C ILE A 47 -2.90 3.55 4.80
N ALA A 48 -2.00 2.58 4.54
CA ALA A 48 -1.23 1.85 5.54
C ALA A 48 -2.09 1.25 6.67
N SER A 49 -3.35 0.89 6.36
CA SER A 49 -4.26 0.30 7.34
C SER A 49 -3.74 -1.06 7.83
N MET A 50 -3.97 -1.31 9.12
CA MET A 50 -3.69 -2.59 9.78
C MET A 50 -5.03 -3.24 10.21
N PRO A 51 -5.74 -3.92 9.31
CA PRO A 51 -7.09 -4.43 9.60
C PRO A 51 -7.09 -5.59 10.60
N CYS A 52 -5.99 -6.32 10.71
CA CYS A 52 -5.79 -7.40 11.67
C CYS A 52 -5.09 -6.87 12.94
N ASN A 53 -4.09 -7.56 13.44
CA ASN A 53 -3.27 -7.09 14.55
C ASN A 53 -2.42 -5.89 14.13
N PRO A 54 -2.50 -4.74 14.81
CA PRO A 54 -1.68 -3.58 14.49
C PRO A 54 -0.25 -3.79 15.00
N SER A 55 0.52 -4.61 14.28
CA SER A 55 1.90 -4.93 14.64
C SER A 55 2.79 -5.08 13.41
N ILE A 56 4.03 -4.65 13.55
CA ILE A 56 5.10 -4.79 12.55
C ILE A 56 6.15 -5.77 13.08
N GLY A 57 6.66 -6.62 12.20
CA GLY A 57 7.65 -7.63 12.54
C GLY A 57 7.05 -8.95 13.01
N GLY A 58 7.79 -9.66 13.87
CA GLY A 58 7.49 -11.03 14.27
C GLY A 58 8.18 -12.08 13.40
N THR A 59 7.94 -13.36 13.71
CA THR A 59 8.59 -14.49 13.02
C THR A 59 8.31 -14.44 11.52
N SER A 60 9.36 -14.59 10.72
CA SER A 60 9.36 -14.52 9.24
C SER A 60 8.96 -13.17 8.63
N LYS A 61 8.43 -12.23 9.41
CA LYS A 61 8.04 -10.89 8.94
C LYS A 61 9.08 -9.82 9.29
N GLY A 62 9.65 -9.89 10.49
CA GLY A 62 10.66 -8.94 10.95
C GLY A 62 11.91 -8.89 10.08
N HIS A 63 12.30 -10.01 9.49
CA HIS A 63 13.41 -10.10 8.54
C HIS A 63 13.14 -9.25 7.30
N LEU A 64 11.96 -9.40 6.69
CA LEU A 64 11.56 -8.60 5.51
C LEU A 64 11.49 -7.11 5.81
N VAL A 65 10.98 -6.72 6.98
CA VAL A 65 10.96 -5.30 7.38
C VAL A 65 12.37 -4.73 7.48
N ARG A 66 13.34 -5.49 8.02
CA ARG A 66 14.75 -5.07 8.10
C ARG A 66 15.41 -4.95 6.72
N GLU A 67 15.09 -5.87 5.80
CA GLU A 67 15.58 -5.81 4.43
C GLU A 67 15.05 -4.56 3.71
N ILE A 68 13.76 -4.27 3.86
CA ILE A 68 13.14 -3.05 3.32
C ILE A 68 13.77 -1.80 3.93
N ASP A 69 13.96 -1.79 5.26
CA ASP A 69 14.59 -0.67 5.99
C ASP A 69 16.03 -0.42 5.51
N ALA A 70 16.81 -1.48 5.30
CA ALA A 70 18.16 -1.39 4.76
C ALA A 70 18.22 -0.77 3.36
N LEU A 71 17.16 -0.92 2.58
CA LEU A 71 16.98 -0.27 1.27
C LEU A 71 16.41 1.15 1.34
N GLY A 72 16.20 1.68 2.54
CA GLY A 72 15.65 3.02 2.76
C GLY A 72 14.12 3.08 2.83
N GLY A 73 13.46 1.95 3.09
CA GLY A 73 12.00 1.86 3.27
C GLY A 73 11.47 2.65 4.47
N GLU A 74 10.17 2.78 4.55
CA GLU A 74 9.51 3.63 5.55
C GLU A 74 8.85 2.85 6.69
N MET A 75 8.53 1.56 6.50
CA MET A 75 7.83 0.77 7.52
C MET A 75 8.56 0.73 8.86
N GLY A 76 9.88 0.51 8.84
CA GLY A 76 10.73 0.51 10.04
C GLY A 76 10.72 1.86 10.73
N ARG A 77 10.94 2.93 9.96
CA ARG A 77 10.95 4.31 10.46
C ARG A 77 9.59 4.74 11.02
N ASN A 78 8.50 4.30 10.39
CA ASN A 78 7.16 4.65 10.82
C ASN A 78 6.77 3.92 12.10
N ILE A 79 7.11 2.64 12.23
CA ILE A 79 6.83 1.89 13.48
C ILE A 79 7.65 2.44 14.64
N ASP A 80 8.89 2.86 14.44
CA ASP A 80 9.73 3.44 15.49
C ASP A 80 9.15 4.72 16.08
N LYS A 81 8.35 5.46 15.31
CA LYS A 81 7.64 6.68 15.77
C LYS A 81 6.31 6.39 16.45
N THR A 82 5.75 5.19 16.25
CA THR A 82 4.32 4.92 16.53
C THR A 82 4.07 3.64 17.31
N TYR A 83 5.11 2.94 17.75
CA TYR A 83 4.94 1.73 18.56
C TYR A 83 4.47 2.05 19.98
N LEU A 84 3.66 1.14 20.53
CA LEU A 84 3.22 1.12 21.93
C LEU A 84 4.10 0.20 22.76
N GLN A 85 4.54 -0.91 22.17
CA GLN A 85 5.37 -1.92 22.80
C GLN A 85 6.25 -2.59 21.74
N SER A 86 7.49 -2.87 22.09
CA SER A 86 8.42 -3.67 21.29
C SER A 86 8.92 -4.85 22.10
N ARG A 87 8.90 -6.04 21.52
CA ARG A 87 9.31 -7.27 22.19
C ARG A 87 10.03 -8.23 21.25
N MET A 88 11.11 -8.82 21.74
CA MET A 88 11.77 -9.93 21.07
C MET A 88 10.99 -11.22 21.31
N LEU A 89 10.60 -11.90 20.21
CA LEU A 89 9.94 -13.19 20.24
C LEU A 89 10.96 -14.32 20.13
N ASN A 90 10.57 -15.52 20.58
CA ASN A 90 11.34 -16.77 20.49
C ASN A 90 12.70 -16.74 21.21
N THR A 91 12.84 -15.95 22.27
CA THR A 91 14.09 -15.83 23.03
C THR A 91 14.55 -17.12 23.68
N ALA A 92 13.63 -18.08 23.93
CA ALA A 92 13.95 -19.41 24.43
C ALA A 92 14.44 -20.38 23.33
N LYS A 93 14.49 -19.93 22.06
CA LYS A 93 14.95 -20.72 20.91
C LYS A 93 16.30 -20.19 20.42
N GLY A 94 16.89 -20.85 19.43
CA GLY A 94 18.15 -20.39 18.83
C GLY A 94 18.04 -19.00 18.18
N PRO A 95 19.16 -18.26 18.06
CA PRO A 95 19.18 -16.87 17.57
C PRO A 95 18.57 -16.68 16.18
N ALA A 96 18.63 -17.70 15.33
CA ALA A 96 18.08 -17.65 13.97
C ALA A 96 16.58 -17.39 13.89
N VAL A 97 15.82 -17.68 14.96
CA VAL A 97 14.38 -17.45 15.02
C VAL A 97 13.99 -16.28 15.94
N HIS A 98 14.96 -15.57 16.49
CA HIS A 98 14.72 -14.35 17.26
C HIS A 98 14.09 -13.31 16.33
N SER A 99 12.94 -12.77 16.69
CA SER A 99 12.19 -11.85 15.86
C SER A 99 11.63 -10.71 16.67
N LEU A 100 12.02 -9.50 16.33
CA LEU A 100 11.43 -8.30 16.91
C LEU A 100 10.02 -8.10 16.40
N ARG A 101 9.08 -7.85 17.31
CA ARG A 101 7.71 -7.47 17.02
C ARG A 101 7.34 -6.21 17.78
N ALA A 102 6.90 -5.19 17.07
CA ALA A 102 6.40 -3.96 17.63
C ALA A 102 4.88 -3.90 17.47
N GLN A 103 4.17 -3.62 18.56
CA GLN A 103 2.75 -3.32 18.58
C GLN A 103 2.59 -1.84 18.25
N ALA A 104 1.81 -1.52 17.22
CA ALA A 104 1.59 -0.15 16.78
C ALA A 104 0.36 0.51 17.44
N ASP A 105 0.45 1.81 17.66
CA ASP A 105 -0.74 2.65 17.70
C ASP A 105 -1.30 2.73 16.28
N LYS A 106 -2.41 2.04 16.05
CA LYS A 106 -3.01 1.86 14.73
C LYS A 106 -3.36 3.18 14.03
N PHE A 107 -3.88 4.13 14.76
CA PHE A 107 -4.30 5.41 14.20
C PHE A 107 -3.09 6.29 13.90
N ARG A 108 -2.20 6.43 14.86
CA ARG A 108 -0.96 7.19 14.70
C ARG A 108 -0.06 6.64 13.59
N TYR A 109 0.01 5.31 13.45
CA TYR A 109 0.78 4.68 12.39
C TYR A 109 0.25 5.06 10.99
N LYS A 110 -1.08 4.98 10.78
CA LYS A 110 -1.71 5.38 9.53
C LYS A 110 -1.47 6.86 9.23
N GLU A 111 -1.74 7.71 10.21
CA GLU A 111 -1.59 9.15 10.05
C GLU A 111 -0.15 9.53 9.70
N THR A 112 0.83 8.98 10.43
CA THR A 112 2.25 9.26 10.18
C THR A 112 2.69 8.80 8.80
N MET A 113 2.25 7.61 8.34
CA MET A 113 2.54 7.13 6.99
C MET A 113 1.91 8.04 5.93
N LYS A 114 0.65 8.41 6.10
CA LYS A 114 -0.06 9.30 5.18
C LYS A 114 0.65 10.64 5.06
N GLN A 115 1.03 11.25 6.18
CA GLN A 115 1.80 12.50 6.19
C GLN A 115 3.16 12.37 5.49
N THR A 116 3.83 11.23 5.64
CA THR A 116 5.09 10.96 4.93
C THR A 116 4.88 10.93 3.42
N LEU A 117 3.83 10.25 2.96
CA LEU A 117 3.48 10.19 1.54
C LEU A 117 3.09 11.56 0.98
N GLU A 118 2.28 12.34 1.71
CA GLU A 118 1.81 13.66 1.29
C GLU A 118 2.95 14.69 1.17
N ARG A 119 3.98 14.54 2.01
CA ARG A 119 5.17 15.43 2.00
C ARG A 119 6.24 15.01 1.00
N GLN A 120 6.12 13.80 0.42
CA GLN A 120 7.14 13.28 -0.48
C GLN A 120 7.13 14.03 -1.82
N PRO A 121 8.23 14.70 -2.21
CA PRO A 121 8.35 15.26 -3.57
C PRO A 121 8.17 14.18 -4.64
N ASN A 122 7.66 14.58 -5.80
CA ASN A 122 7.37 13.71 -6.95
C ASN A 122 6.27 12.67 -6.70
N LEU A 123 5.55 12.71 -5.58
CA LEU A 123 4.44 11.81 -5.26
C LEU A 123 3.12 12.58 -5.19
N ARG A 124 2.12 12.07 -5.90
CA ARG A 124 0.73 12.51 -5.80
C ARG A 124 -0.12 11.34 -5.32
N ILE A 125 -1.01 11.60 -4.37
CA ILE A 125 -1.96 10.61 -3.89
C ILE A 125 -3.33 10.94 -4.48
N ARG A 126 -4.05 9.92 -4.94
CA ARG A 126 -5.40 10.05 -5.49
C ARG A 126 -6.33 9.02 -4.86
N GLN A 127 -7.46 9.50 -4.35
CA GLN A 127 -8.55 8.61 -3.95
C GLN A 127 -9.37 8.28 -5.19
N ASN A 128 -9.16 7.09 -5.71
CA ASN A 128 -9.93 6.60 -6.85
C ASN A 128 -9.72 5.09 -7.03
N GLU A 129 -10.65 4.45 -7.71
CA GLU A 129 -10.52 3.07 -8.15
C GLU A 129 -9.94 3.04 -9.57
N VAL A 130 -8.87 2.28 -9.76
CA VAL A 130 -8.33 1.98 -11.08
C VAL A 130 -9.03 0.74 -11.61
N VAL A 131 -9.74 0.86 -12.72
CA VAL A 131 -10.56 -0.20 -13.29
C VAL A 131 -9.94 -0.85 -14.53
N ARG A 132 -8.92 -0.23 -15.13
CA ARG A 132 -8.25 -0.77 -16.31
C ARG A 132 -6.80 -0.29 -16.38
N ILE A 133 -5.92 -1.20 -16.77
CA ILE A 133 -4.56 -0.89 -17.23
C ILE A 133 -4.58 -0.96 -18.75
N ASP A 134 -4.19 0.15 -19.39
CA ASP A 134 -4.08 0.22 -20.85
C ASP A 134 -2.71 -0.32 -21.28
N VAL A 135 -2.74 -1.40 -22.06
CA VAL A 135 -1.55 -2.06 -22.59
C VAL A 135 -1.66 -2.12 -24.11
N GLN A 136 -0.67 -1.60 -24.81
CA GLN A 136 -0.59 -1.63 -26.28
C GLN A 136 0.77 -2.20 -26.67
N GLU A 137 0.78 -3.17 -27.55
CA GLU A 137 2.00 -3.84 -28.03
C GLU A 137 2.90 -4.37 -26.90
N GLY A 138 2.27 -4.91 -25.81
CA GLY A 138 2.99 -5.41 -24.63
C GLY A 138 3.57 -4.35 -23.69
N GLN A 139 3.27 -3.08 -23.92
CA GLN A 139 3.73 -1.96 -23.10
C GLN A 139 2.57 -1.26 -22.40
N VAL A 140 2.76 -0.91 -21.13
CA VAL A 140 1.82 -0.08 -20.38
C VAL A 140 1.82 1.32 -20.99
N ARG A 141 0.63 1.85 -21.30
CA ARG A 141 0.42 3.20 -21.79
C ARG A 141 -0.25 4.11 -20.76
N GLY A 142 -1.00 3.53 -19.86
CA GLY A 142 -1.68 4.28 -18.82
C GLY A 142 -2.63 3.44 -18.00
N VAL A 143 -3.36 4.11 -17.12
CA VAL A 143 -4.45 3.49 -16.35
C VAL A 143 -5.72 4.33 -16.47
N VAL A 144 -6.88 3.67 -16.33
CA VAL A 144 -8.20 4.31 -16.35
C VAL A 144 -8.84 4.13 -14.97
N THR A 145 -9.37 5.20 -14.43
CA THR A 145 -10.12 5.17 -13.18
C THR A 145 -11.62 4.99 -13.41
N ALA A 146 -12.37 4.60 -12.38
CA ALA A 146 -13.82 4.40 -12.46
C ALA A 146 -14.59 5.61 -12.98
N PRO A 147 -14.27 6.87 -12.61
CA PRO A 147 -14.91 8.04 -13.20
C PRO A 147 -14.43 8.39 -14.62
N GLY A 148 -13.54 7.61 -15.24
CA GLY A 148 -13.11 7.78 -16.62
C GLY A 148 -11.86 8.65 -16.81
N ALA A 149 -11.12 9.00 -15.75
CA ALA A 149 -9.86 9.69 -15.90
C ALA A 149 -8.77 8.75 -16.43
N TYR A 150 -8.07 9.16 -17.47
CA TYR A 150 -6.92 8.46 -18.02
C TYR A 150 -5.62 9.08 -17.53
N TYR A 151 -4.77 8.28 -16.91
CA TYR A 151 -3.44 8.67 -16.45
C TYR A 151 -2.39 7.99 -17.32
N PRO A 152 -1.76 8.71 -18.27
CA PRO A 152 -0.64 8.18 -19.02
C PRO A 152 0.49 7.79 -18.08
N CYS A 153 1.06 6.60 -18.26
CA CYS A 153 2.21 6.16 -17.47
C CYS A 153 3.02 5.08 -18.20
N LYS A 154 4.28 4.94 -17.79
CA LYS A 154 5.21 3.94 -18.34
C LYS A 154 5.18 2.64 -17.55
N VAL A 155 4.86 2.73 -16.25
CA VAL A 155 4.87 1.59 -15.32
C VAL A 155 3.62 1.63 -14.44
N ALA A 156 2.98 0.48 -14.25
CA ALA A 156 1.91 0.27 -13.29
C ALA A 156 2.32 -0.82 -12.29
N ILE A 157 2.30 -0.51 -10.99
CA ILE A 157 2.64 -1.43 -9.91
C ILE A 157 1.35 -1.81 -9.18
N LEU A 158 0.99 -3.11 -9.23
CA LEU A 158 -0.21 -3.63 -8.59
C LEU A 158 0.08 -4.01 -7.13
N CYS A 159 -0.56 -3.30 -6.20
CA CYS A 159 -0.46 -3.50 -4.76
C CYS A 159 -1.85 -3.65 -4.12
N THR A 160 -2.74 -4.38 -4.77
CA THR A 160 -4.16 -4.50 -4.42
C THR A 160 -4.42 -5.26 -3.12
N GLY A 161 -3.44 -6.01 -2.63
CA GLY A 161 -3.53 -6.73 -1.36
C GLY A 161 -4.69 -7.74 -1.36
N THR A 162 -5.57 -7.61 -0.37
CA THR A 162 -6.72 -8.50 -0.17
C THR A 162 -8.06 -7.83 -0.53
N TYR A 163 -8.05 -6.79 -1.35
CA TYR A 163 -9.27 -6.05 -1.73
C TYR A 163 -9.83 -6.46 -3.09
N LEU A 164 -8.99 -6.99 -3.99
CA LEU A 164 -9.41 -7.34 -5.34
C LEU A 164 -10.38 -8.54 -5.29
N ASN A 165 -11.61 -8.32 -5.76
CA ASN A 165 -12.70 -9.29 -5.72
C ASN A 165 -12.85 -9.96 -4.34
N ALA A 166 -12.78 -9.16 -3.29
CA ALA A 166 -12.66 -9.63 -1.91
C ALA A 166 -13.98 -10.16 -1.34
N MET A 167 -13.86 -11.19 -0.52
CA MET A 167 -14.95 -11.74 0.28
C MET A 167 -14.46 -12.04 1.69
N CYS A 168 -15.15 -11.50 2.69
CA CYS A 168 -14.93 -11.80 4.10
C CYS A 168 -15.88 -12.90 4.57
N ILE A 169 -15.36 -13.86 5.32
CA ILE A 169 -16.11 -15.02 5.84
C ILE A 169 -16.03 -15.01 7.37
N HIS A 170 -17.18 -15.06 8.04
CA HIS A 170 -17.33 -15.15 9.48
C HIS A 170 -18.26 -16.32 9.82
N GLY A 171 -17.70 -17.48 10.09
CA GLY A 171 -18.49 -18.71 10.18
C GLY A 171 -19.16 -19.02 8.84
N GLU A 172 -20.49 -19.10 8.82
CA GLU A 172 -21.27 -19.31 7.60
C GLU A 172 -21.64 -18.03 6.85
N TYR A 173 -21.50 -16.87 7.51
CA TYR A 173 -21.80 -15.57 6.91
C TYR A 173 -20.71 -15.15 5.92
N ARG A 174 -21.14 -14.74 4.73
CA ARG A 174 -20.27 -14.22 3.67
C ARG A 174 -20.65 -12.78 3.33
N SER A 175 -19.66 -11.88 3.32
CA SER A 175 -19.84 -10.51 2.85
C SER A 175 -18.83 -10.22 1.73
N TYR A 176 -19.31 -9.66 0.62
CA TYR A 176 -18.47 -9.29 -0.52
C TYR A 176 -17.87 -7.90 -0.29
N THR A 177 -16.96 -7.85 0.68
CA THR A 177 -16.25 -6.64 1.09
C THR A 177 -14.78 -6.95 1.29
N GLY A 178 -13.95 -5.92 1.23
CA GLY A 178 -12.58 -5.98 1.72
C GLY A 178 -12.52 -5.99 3.26
N PRO A 179 -11.32 -6.12 3.83
CA PRO A 179 -11.11 -6.09 5.28
C PRO A 179 -11.69 -4.84 5.94
N GLY A 180 -12.31 -5.03 7.12
CA GLY A 180 -12.92 -3.92 7.87
C GLY A 180 -14.22 -3.38 7.25
N GLY A 181 -14.87 -4.12 6.35
CA GLY A 181 -16.11 -3.72 5.69
C GLY A 181 -15.93 -2.64 4.59
N LEU A 182 -14.70 -2.38 4.18
CA LEU A 182 -14.43 -1.48 3.05
C LEU A 182 -14.86 -2.12 1.73
N GLN A 183 -15.13 -1.30 0.73
CA GLN A 183 -15.50 -1.77 -0.60
C GLN A 183 -14.43 -2.74 -1.15
N ALA A 184 -14.86 -3.84 -1.75
CA ALA A 184 -14.01 -4.68 -2.61
C ALA A 184 -13.75 -3.95 -3.92
N ALA A 185 -12.57 -4.16 -4.51
CA ALA A 185 -12.19 -3.62 -5.82
C ALA A 185 -12.47 -4.64 -6.92
#